data_2aa2230489d318a94b31abd5c6f295c5
#
_entry.id   2aa2230489d318a94b31abd5c6f295c5
#
_cell.length_a   1.000
_cell.length_b   1.000
_cell.length_c   1.000
_cell.angle_alpha   90.00
_cell.angle_beta   90.00
_cell.angle_gamma   90.00
#
_symmetry.space_group_name_H-M   'P 1'
#
loop_
_entity.id
_entity.type
_entity.pdbx_description
1 polymer ?
#
loop_
_entity_poly.entity_id
_entity_poly.type
_entity_poly.pdbx_seq_one_letter_code
_entity_poly.pdbx_strand_id
1 'polypeptide(L)'
;MKTDYRYAHIGKWTLSALLAPALLLSSALASAEPGGDAAAPVAALAASAGFTDTAGHWGKAAIDWAVSQRIVDGFPDGTFKPDQTVSEAQFVAMLLRAFTGKTMAASGPNDPWYAGYYAYAKQLRLPVDAGRAGDPYARGQVARLIAASVGQDLDTAGSIRYLLDKGLAQGKTSATVEGFGASDTVTRAEAVQLIRNVINGKLTLTGLPAPSRAFTVRGVSLGDSEQSVRSKLGEPARKDASEYGFEWYIYNQDYSQYAQIGVKDGFVVGLYTNSAAWTSAKAEIGPGKTAQDVTKAFGKPLESITKAFTRYILNNPGKEDGVYEIDDSYVTFYYDTHENSALEAIQLIAKETEEAKTDYYGTPSDALRTAFEKEVFDLANAARAKRGLKPFQWDDTMAAIAYGHSKDMADNGYFDHKSPQGDTIRERFERAGVDYEIGAENIAAGQPNAIVAHSGWLNSYSGHRESLLGETTRLGVGVYFGGSMRVYYTQNFYTPLKR
;
A
#
# COMPACT_ATOMS: atom_id res chain seq x y z
N MET A 1 23.97 -26.65 -34.28
CA MET A 1 24.49 -25.51 -33.55
C MET A 1 24.08 -25.68 -32.09
N LYS A 2 25.02 -25.91 -31.22
CA LYS A 2 24.73 -26.06 -29.76
C LYS A 2 24.55 -24.66 -29.21
N THR A 3 23.33 -24.31 -28.81
CA THR A 3 23.03 -23.05 -28.09
C THR A 3 23.20 -23.30 -26.63
N ASP A 4 24.27 -22.75 -26.02
CA ASP A 4 24.52 -22.81 -24.59
C ASP A 4 23.54 -21.88 -23.86
N TYR A 5 22.53 -22.49 -23.25
CA TYR A 5 21.65 -21.81 -22.30
C TYR A 5 22.42 -21.60 -20.99
N ARG A 6 22.84 -20.38 -20.73
CA ARG A 6 23.37 -20.02 -19.40
C ARG A 6 22.20 -19.80 -18.46
N TYR A 7 21.90 -20.81 -17.66
CA TYR A 7 21.04 -20.68 -16.51
C TYR A 7 21.61 -19.62 -15.54
N ALA A 8 20.80 -18.67 -15.13
CA ALA A 8 21.10 -17.87 -13.96
C ALA A 8 21.10 -18.82 -12.76
N HIS A 9 22.29 -19.16 -12.24
CA HIS A 9 22.43 -19.98 -11.04
C HIS A 9 21.76 -19.26 -9.86
N ILE A 10 20.59 -19.75 -9.46
CA ILE A 10 20.03 -19.46 -8.13
C ILE A 10 20.95 -20.14 -7.12
N GLY A 11 21.69 -19.33 -6.36
CA GLY A 11 22.55 -19.83 -5.30
C GLY A 11 21.75 -20.68 -4.31
N LYS A 12 22.25 -21.88 -4.05
CA LYS A 12 21.68 -22.79 -3.04
C LYS A 12 21.66 -22.09 -1.69
N TRP A 13 20.48 -21.82 -1.19
CA TRP A 13 20.27 -21.31 0.16
C TRP A 13 20.45 -22.47 1.15
N THR A 14 21.51 -22.44 1.92
CA THR A 14 21.64 -23.29 3.12
C THR A 14 20.89 -22.62 4.26
N LEU A 15 19.74 -23.17 4.64
CA LEU A 15 19.08 -22.84 5.90
C LEU A 15 19.93 -23.40 7.04
N SER A 16 20.66 -22.56 7.76
CA SER A 16 21.21 -22.92 9.07
C SER A 16 20.17 -22.56 10.13
N ALA A 17 19.40 -23.54 10.54
CA ALA A 17 18.53 -23.45 11.71
C ALA A 17 19.39 -23.51 12.97
N LEU A 18 19.58 -22.40 13.66
CA LEU A 18 20.09 -22.35 15.01
C LEU A 18 18.92 -22.48 15.99
N LEU A 19 18.80 -23.66 16.59
CA LEU A 19 17.96 -23.92 17.77
C LEU A 19 18.56 -23.17 18.96
N ALA A 20 17.84 -22.24 19.55
CA ALA A 20 18.12 -21.70 20.88
C ALA A 20 17.09 -22.23 21.88
N PRO A 21 17.50 -22.59 23.11
CA PRO A 21 16.65 -23.27 24.06
C PRO A 21 15.66 -22.34 24.76
N ALA A 22 14.45 -22.85 24.95
CA ALA A 22 13.38 -22.18 25.71
C ALA A 22 13.77 -22.08 27.19
N LEU A 23 13.86 -20.88 27.71
CA LEU A 23 13.84 -20.58 29.14
C LEU A 23 12.41 -20.26 29.57
N LEU A 24 11.83 -21.16 30.33
CA LEU A 24 10.61 -20.96 31.09
C LEU A 24 10.88 -19.94 32.21
N LEU A 25 10.25 -18.76 32.14
CA LEU A 25 10.13 -17.88 33.28
C LEU A 25 8.64 -17.67 33.60
N SER A 26 8.34 -18.05 34.81
CA SER A 26 7.03 -18.02 35.44
C SER A 26 6.39 -16.63 35.51
N SER A 27 5.11 -16.64 35.21
CA SER A 27 4.17 -15.54 35.28
C SER A 27 4.04 -14.90 36.66
N ALA A 28 4.26 -13.61 36.75
CA ALA A 28 3.62 -12.77 37.76
C ALA A 28 2.36 -12.14 37.14
N LEU A 29 1.20 -12.56 37.61
CA LEU A 29 -0.09 -11.91 37.34
C LEU A 29 -0.08 -10.52 37.96
N ALA A 30 0.16 -9.50 37.15
CA ALA A 30 -0.24 -8.14 37.50
C ALA A 30 -1.66 -7.97 36.96
N SER A 31 -2.60 -7.82 37.87
CA SER A 31 -3.99 -7.49 37.60
C SER A 31 -4.03 -6.07 37.00
N ALA A 32 -4.14 -5.99 35.66
CA ALA A 32 -4.46 -4.76 34.99
C ALA A 32 -5.98 -4.59 35.06
N GLU A 33 -6.44 -3.54 35.74
CA GLU A 33 -7.83 -3.12 35.68
C GLU A 33 -8.25 -2.86 34.22
N PRO A 34 -9.43 -3.29 33.77
CA PRO A 34 -9.91 -3.04 32.42
C PRO A 34 -10.26 -1.57 32.29
N GLY A 35 -9.44 -0.79 31.55
CA GLY A 35 -9.81 0.54 31.10
C GLY A 35 -11.07 0.45 30.23
N GLY A 36 -12.14 1.04 30.69
CA GLY A 36 -13.46 0.88 30.09
C GLY A 36 -13.67 1.62 28.78
N ASP A 37 -13.23 1.06 27.66
CA ASP A 37 -13.68 1.41 26.30
C ASP A 37 -13.70 0.20 25.37
N ALA A 38 -13.54 -1.02 25.87
CA ALA A 38 -13.59 -2.26 25.11
C ALA A 38 -14.67 -3.21 25.63
N ALA A 39 -15.86 -2.72 25.96
CA ALA A 39 -17.00 -3.58 26.31
C ALA A 39 -18.02 -3.60 25.19
N ALA A 40 -18.49 -4.82 24.86
CA ALA A 40 -19.58 -5.09 23.96
C ALA A 40 -20.87 -4.28 24.27
N PRO A 41 -21.85 -4.19 23.35
CA PRO A 41 -22.88 -3.16 23.35
C PRO A 41 -23.89 -3.33 24.49
N VAL A 42 -23.61 -2.72 25.63
CA VAL A 42 -24.59 -2.47 26.71
C VAL A 42 -25.16 -1.04 26.61
N ALA A 43 -24.70 -0.26 25.64
CA ALA A 43 -24.95 1.17 25.50
C ALA A 43 -26.38 1.57 25.08
N ALA A 44 -27.23 0.64 24.67
CA ALA A 44 -28.57 0.99 24.16
C ALA A 44 -29.58 1.38 25.26
N LEU A 45 -29.32 1.05 26.52
CA LEU A 45 -30.24 1.32 27.64
C LEU A 45 -29.90 2.59 28.43
N ALA A 46 -28.64 3.05 28.41
CA ALA A 46 -28.24 4.24 29.15
C ALA A 46 -28.51 5.56 28.40
N ALA A 47 -28.69 5.51 27.08
CA ALA A 47 -28.91 6.72 26.28
C ALA A 47 -30.27 7.39 26.50
N SER A 48 -31.26 6.72 27.11
CA SER A 48 -32.60 7.27 27.33
C SER A 48 -32.80 7.92 28.71
N ALA A 49 -31.92 7.64 29.68
CA ALA A 49 -32.08 8.12 31.07
C ALA A 49 -31.07 9.23 31.50
N GLY A 50 -30.06 9.50 30.66
CA GLY A 50 -28.95 10.42 31.02
C GLY A 50 -28.00 9.79 32.03
N PHE A 51 -26.77 10.29 32.08
CA PHE A 51 -25.77 9.85 33.06
C PHE A 51 -26.05 10.48 34.45
N THR A 52 -25.82 9.72 35.51
CA THR A 52 -26.14 10.14 36.89
C THR A 52 -25.27 11.30 37.38
N ASP A 53 -24.08 11.47 36.78
CA ASP A 53 -23.08 12.46 37.20
C ASP A 53 -22.98 13.67 36.26
N THR A 54 -23.86 13.80 35.26
CA THR A 54 -23.87 14.95 34.33
C THR A 54 -24.98 15.96 34.63
N ALA A 55 -25.90 15.66 35.56
CA ALA A 55 -26.97 16.56 35.94
C ALA A 55 -26.35 17.83 36.57
N GLY A 56 -26.56 18.99 35.94
CA GLY A 56 -25.97 20.28 36.39
C GLY A 56 -24.52 20.51 35.96
N HIS A 57 -23.87 19.56 35.32
CA HIS A 57 -22.51 19.77 34.82
C HIS A 57 -22.51 20.67 33.57
N TRP A 58 -21.58 21.62 33.48
CA TRP A 58 -21.49 22.59 32.36
C TRP A 58 -21.38 21.92 31.00
N GLY A 59 -20.71 20.77 30.92
CA GLY A 59 -20.46 20.02 29.70
C GLY A 59 -21.64 19.14 29.25
N LYS A 60 -22.76 19.07 30.01
CA LYS A 60 -23.88 18.14 29.74
C LYS A 60 -24.32 18.17 28.26
N ALA A 61 -24.53 19.34 27.69
CA ALA A 61 -25.00 19.49 26.32
C ALA A 61 -24.00 18.99 25.27
N ALA A 62 -22.70 19.04 25.55
CA ALA A 62 -21.65 18.49 24.68
C ALA A 62 -21.55 16.96 24.86
N ILE A 63 -21.71 16.49 26.09
CA ILE A 63 -21.72 15.05 26.42
C ILE A 63 -22.89 14.35 25.74
N ASP A 64 -24.12 14.87 25.88
CA ASP A 64 -25.33 14.32 25.27
C ASP A 64 -25.20 14.27 23.74
N TRP A 65 -24.64 15.33 23.13
CA TRP A 65 -24.34 15.37 21.70
C TRP A 65 -23.32 14.29 21.32
N ALA A 66 -22.19 14.18 22.01
CA ALA A 66 -21.13 13.24 21.67
C ALA A 66 -21.59 11.77 21.75
N VAL A 67 -22.43 11.45 22.76
CA VAL A 67 -23.06 10.14 22.90
C VAL A 67 -24.05 9.87 21.78
N SER A 68 -24.91 10.84 21.43
CA SER A 68 -25.88 10.71 20.33
C SER A 68 -25.19 10.48 18.97
N GLN A 69 -24.00 11.03 18.79
CA GLN A 69 -23.17 10.83 17.60
C GLN A 69 -22.25 9.58 17.67
N ARG A 70 -22.33 8.78 18.75
CA ARG A 70 -21.48 7.60 18.97
C ARG A 70 -19.98 7.91 18.98
N ILE A 71 -19.62 9.12 19.38
CA ILE A 71 -18.21 9.56 19.50
C ILE A 71 -17.60 8.97 20.76
N VAL A 72 -18.39 8.91 21.83
CA VAL A 72 -17.97 8.46 23.17
C VAL A 72 -19.13 7.71 23.84
N ASP A 73 -18.76 6.75 24.71
CA ASP A 73 -19.72 5.99 25.54
C ASP A 73 -19.57 6.38 27.01
N GLY A 74 -20.60 6.09 27.82
CA GLY A 74 -20.53 6.12 29.28
C GLY A 74 -19.91 4.86 29.85
N PHE A 75 -19.84 4.82 31.19
CA PHE A 75 -19.35 3.65 31.92
C PHE A 75 -20.50 2.69 32.27
N PRO A 76 -20.21 1.42 32.55
CA PRO A 76 -21.23 0.43 32.94
C PRO A 76 -21.97 0.76 34.22
N ASP A 77 -21.37 1.61 35.10
CA ASP A 77 -21.95 2.08 36.33
C ASP A 77 -23.01 3.21 36.15
N GLY A 78 -23.33 3.57 34.90
CA GLY A 78 -24.28 4.63 34.58
C GLY A 78 -23.71 6.04 34.66
N THR A 79 -22.39 6.20 34.84
CA THR A 79 -21.70 7.50 34.88
C THR A 79 -21.04 7.84 33.52
N PHE A 80 -20.74 9.13 33.36
CA PHE A 80 -19.90 9.61 32.23
C PHE A 80 -18.47 9.93 32.66
N LYS A 81 -18.29 10.27 33.94
CA LYS A 81 -17.04 10.76 34.55
C LYS A 81 -16.50 12.01 33.84
N PRO A 82 -17.27 13.12 33.82
CA PRO A 82 -16.96 14.32 33.03
C PRO A 82 -15.62 14.95 33.37
N ASP A 83 -15.21 14.91 34.64
CA ASP A 83 -13.97 15.51 35.14
C ASP A 83 -12.75 14.56 35.07
N GLN A 84 -12.95 13.31 34.62
CA GLN A 84 -11.84 12.38 34.43
C GLN A 84 -10.97 12.82 33.26
N THR A 85 -9.64 12.82 33.46
CA THR A 85 -8.66 13.12 32.44
C THR A 85 -8.71 12.07 31.31
N VAL A 86 -8.61 12.50 30.05
CA VAL A 86 -8.47 11.62 28.88
C VAL A 86 -7.01 11.31 28.58
N SER A 87 -6.76 10.12 28.11
CA SER A 87 -5.46 9.77 27.52
C SER A 87 -5.36 10.24 26.07
N GLU A 88 -4.13 10.22 25.52
CA GLU A 88 -3.91 10.49 24.08
C GLU A 88 -4.77 9.57 23.20
N ALA A 89 -4.75 8.25 23.46
CA ALA A 89 -5.52 7.29 22.66
C ALA A 89 -7.03 7.55 22.71
N GLN A 90 -7.56 7.90 23.88
CA GLN A 90 -8.98 8.23 24.04
C GLN A 90 -9.35 9.48 23.23
N PHE A 91 -8.54 10.53 23.30
CA PHE A 91 -8.81 11.76 22.54
C PHE A 91 -8.70 11.54 21.03
N VAL A 92 -7.67 10.83 20.56
CA VAL A 92 -7.50 10.46 19.14
C VAL A 92 -8.71 9.70 18.63
N ALA A 93 -9.17 8.69 19.37
CA ALA A 93 -10.35 7.91 18.99
C ALA A 93 -11.62 8.76 18.92
N MET A 94 -11.87 9.62 19.92
CA MET A 94 -13.01 10.53 19.93
C MET A 94 -12.99 11.49 18.73
N LEU A 95 -11.84 12.11 18.44
CA LEU A 95 -11.68 13.05 17.33
C LEU A 95 -11.93 12.39 15.98
N LEU A 96 -11.33 11.21 15.73
CA LEU A 96 -11.47 10.50 14.49
C LEU A 96 -12.89 9.93 14.29
N ARG A 97 -13.53 9.43 15.35
CA ARG A 97 -14.98 9.04 15.32
C ARG A 97 -15.86 10.23 14.94
N ALA A 98 -15.60 11.41 15.51
CA ALA A 98 -16.37 12.61 15.23
C ALA A 98 -16.31 13.03 13.75
N PHE A 99 -15.14 12.92 13.13
CA PHE A 99 -14.97 13.25 11.72
C PHE A 99 -15.49 12.18 10.76
N THR A 100 -15.29 10.89 11.10
CA THR A 100 -15.53 9.78 10.15
C THR A 100 -16.87 9.08 10.36
N GLY A 101 -17.46 9.19 11.54
CA GLY A 101 -18.62 8.40 11.95
C GLY A 101 -18.31 6.91 12.13
N LYS A 102 -17.03 6.50 12.15
CA LYS A 102 -16.62 5.08 12.14
C LYS A 102 -15.79 4.72 13.37
N THR A 103 -15.99 3.51 13.86
CA THR A 103 -15.05 2.87 14.80
C THR A 103 -13.97 2.15 14.00
N MET A 104 -12.71 2.32 14.40
CA MET A 104 -11.56 1.69 13.74
C MET A 104 -11.11 0.51 14.58
N ALA A 105 -11.24 -0.69 14.02
CA ALA A 105 -10.81 -1.92 14.68
C ALA A 105 -9.29 -2.06 14.69
N ALA A 106 -8.76 -2.75 15.69
CA ALA A 106 -7.37 -3.24 15.66
C ALA A 106 -7.21 -4.27 14.54
N SER A 107 -6.02 -4.33 13.93
CA SER A 107 -5.74 -5.21 12.79
C SER A 107 -5.51 -6.67 13.22
N GLY A 108 -5.11 -6.90 14.46
CA GLY A 108 -4.80 -8.23 15.00
C GLY A 108 -5.44 -8.49 16.36
N PRO A 109 -5.59 -9.76 16.75
CA PRO A 109 -6.25 -10.15 18.01
C PRO A 109 -5.48 -9.74 19.28
N ASN A 110 -4.20 -9.45 19.17
CA ASN A 110 -3.33 -9.05 20.27
C ASN A 110 -3.00 -7.53 20.24
N ASP A 111 -3.51 -6.80 19.25
CA ASP A 111 -3.27 -5.37 19.16
C ASP A 111 -4.08 -4.63 20.22
N PRO A 112 -3.56 -3.51 20.77
CA PRO A 112 -4.34 -2.68 21.66
C PRO A 112 -5.55 -2.10 20.94
N TRP A 113 -6.65 -1.86 21.67
CA TRP A 113 -7.92 -1.36 21.11
C TRP A 113 -7.79 -0.12 20.23
N TYR A 114 -6.79 0.73 20.52
CA TYR A 114 -6.55 1.99 19.81
C TYR A 114 -5.68 1.82 18.54
N ALA A 115 -5.14 0.64 18.26
CA ALA A 115 -4.19 0.44 17.16
C ALA A 115 -4.73 0.91 15.79
N GLY A 116 -6.00 0.62 15.47
CA GLY A 116 -6.62 1.08 14.24
C GLY A 116 -6.71 2.62 14.14
N TYR A 117 -6.98 3.31 15.24
CA TYR A 117 -6.99 4.78 15.26
C TYR A 117 -5.60 5.37 15.06
N TYR A 118 -4.56 4.78 15.66
CA TYR A 118 -3.18 5.24 15.48
C TYR A 118 -2.66 4.96 14.05
N ALA A 119 -3.01 3.82 13.47
CA ALA A 119 -2.71 3.54 12.08
C ALA A 119 -3.33 4.60 11.15
N TYR A 120 -4.60 4.93 11.35
CA TYR A 120 -5.29 5.97 10.58
C TYR A 120 -4.72 7.38 10.85
N ALA A 121 -4.45 7.73 12.11
CA ALA A 121 -3.82 9.00 12.48
C ALA A 121 -2.43 9.15 11.82
N LYS A 122 -1.63 8.09 11.78
CA LYS A 122 -0.32 8.06 11.13
C LYS A 122 -0.45 8.31 9.62
N GLN A 123 -1.44 7.69 8.96
CA GLN A 123 -1.71 7.93 7.54
C GLN A 123 -2.07 9.39 7.26
N LEU A 124 -2.83 10.01 8.16
CA LEU A 124 -3.13 11.45 8.15
C LEU A 124 -1.96 12.34 8.62
N ARG A 125 -0.83 11.75 9.01
CA ARG A 125 0.34 12.44 9.56
C ARG A 125 0.03 13.28 10.80
N LEU A 126 -0.93 12.83 11.59
CA LEU A 126 -1.27 13.51 12.83
C LEU A 126 -0.14 13.29 13.86
N PRO A 127 0.14 14.30 14.71
CA PRO A 127 1.19 14.24 15.72
C PRO A 127 0.76 13.37 16.93
N VAL A 128 0.77 12.05 16.76
CA VAL A 128 0.43 11.04 17.79
C VAL A 128 1.64 10.18 18.12
N ASP A 129 1.69 9.68 19.36
CA ASP A 129 2.77 8.82 19.84
C ASP A 129 2.19 7.56 20.52
N ALA A 130 2.22 6.42 19.81
CA ALA A 130 1.71 5.16 20.34
C ALA A 130 2.41 4.69 21.63
N GLY A 131 3.67 5.09 21.85
CA GLY A 131 4.40 4.82 23.10
C GLY A 131 3.84 5.58 24.30
N ARG A 132 3.04 6.63 24.06
CA ARG A 132 2.42 7.49 25.07
C ARG A 132 0.89 7.42 25.06
N ALA A 133 0.31 6.44 24.37
CA ALA A 133 -1.13 6.30 24.17
C ALA A 133 -1.96 6.34 25.47
N GLY A 134 -1.41 5.81 26.58
CA GLY A 134 -2.03 5.81 27.90
C GLY A 134 -1.79 7.08 28.73
N ASP A 135 -0.90 7.98 28.30
CA ASP A 135 -0.54 9.17 29.07
C ASP A 135 -1.69 10.19 29.10
N PRO A 136 -1.85 10.93 30.19
CA PRO A 136 -2.77 12.07 30.26
C PRO A 136 -2.47 13.07 29.14
N TYR A 137 -3.50 13.48 28.39
CA TYR A 137 -3.31 14.32 27.21
C TYR A 137 -3.36 15.81 27.58
N ALA A 138 -2.29 16.52 27.23
CA ALA A 138 -2.19 17.94 27.54
C ALA A 138 -2.95 18.81 26.53
N ARG A 139 -3.53 19.94 26.98
CA ARG A 139 -4.31 20.88 26.14
C ARG A 139 -3.51 21.38 24.93
N GLY A 140 -2.21 21.62 25.08
CA GLY A 140 -1.33 22.01 23.96
C GLY A 140 -1.17 20.92 22.92
N GLN A 141 -1.10 19.65 23.32
CA GLN A 141 -1.05 18.50 22.41
C GLN A 141 -2.39 18.32 21.68
N VAL A 142 -3.51 18.49 22.42
CA VAL A 142 -4.86 18.50 21.83
C VAL A 142 -4.98 19.60 20.77
N ALA A 143 -4.49 20.81 21.04
CA ALA A 143 -4.50 21.89 20.06
C ALA A 143 -3.71 21.54 18.79
N ARG A 144 -2.52 20.94 18.94
CA ARG A 144 -1.71 20.47 17.80
C ARG A 144 -2.43 19.40 17.00
N LEU A 145 -3.02 18.42 17.67
CA LEU A 145 -3.74 17.34 17.01
C LEU A 145 -4.95 17.85 16.23
N ILE A 146 -5.75 18.74 16.82
CA ILE A 146 -6.90 19.36 16.14
C ILE A 146 -6.43 20.19 14.93
N ALA A 147 -5.43 21.04 15.08
CA ALA A 147 -4.89 21.84 13.97
C ALA A 147 -4.37 20.95 12.85
N ALA A 148 -3.58 19.93 13.18
CA ALA A 148 -3.06 18.96 12.21
C ALA A 148 -4.20 18.18 11.51
N SER A 149 -5.26 17.80 12.23
CA SER A 149 -6.39 17.06 11.66
C SER A 149 -7.11 17.82 10.53
N VAL A 150 -6.99 19.15 10.53
CA VAL A 150 -7.58 20.04 9.52
C VAL A 150 -6.53 20.70 8.61
N GLY A 151 -5.37 20.07 8.49
CA GLY A 151 -4.33 20.43 7.52
C GLY A 151 -3.38 21.55 7.96
N GLN A 152 -3.37 21.94 9.25
CA GLN A 152 -2.51 23.01 9.76
C GLN A 152 -1.26 22.41 10.42
N ASP A 153 -0.11 22.51 9.76
CA ASP A 153 1.19 22.09 10.31
C ASP A 153 1.80 23.23 11.13
N LEU A 154 1.41 23.30 12.40
CA LEU A 154 1.78 24.36 13.33
C LEU A 154 2.44 23.79 14.58
N ASP A 155 3.32 24.58 15.20
CA ASP A 155 3.80 24.30 16.54
C ASP A 155 2.68 24.45 17.59
N THR A 156 2.95 24.17 18.86
CA THR A 156 1.95 24.25 19.92
C THR A 156 1.36 25.65 20.03
N ALA A 157 2.18 26.69 20.00
CA ALA A 157 1.73 28.08 20.15
C ALA A 157 0.89 28.52 18.94
N GLY A 158 1.31 28.17 17.72
CA GLY A 158 0.57 28.43 16.48
C GLY A 158 -0.77 27.70 16.46
N SER A 159 -0.81 26.44 16.90
CA SER A 159 -2.04 25.65 16.98
C SER A 159 -3.03 26.24 17.97
N ILE A 160 -2.56 26.71 19.14
CA ILE A 160 -3.40 27.40 20.12
C ILE A 160 -3.98 28.69 19.54
N ARG A 161 -3.15 29.53 18.90
CA ARG A 161 -3.66 30.75 18.19
C ARG A 161 -4.72 30.40 17.17
N TYR A 162 -4.46 29.38 16.33
CA TYR A 162 -5.43 28.92 15.34
C TYR A 162 -6.78 28.57 15.96
N LEU A 163 -6.80 27.80 17.05
CA LEU A 163 -8.04 27.44 17.73
C LEU A 163 -8.76 28.66 18.33
N LEU A 164 -8.03 29.60 18.95
CA LEU A 164 -8.58 30.82 19.52
C LEU A 164 -9.16 31.73 18.43
N ASP A 165 -8.41 31.98 17.34
CA ASP A 165 -8.82 32.86 16.22
C ASP A 165 -10.04 32.30 15.48
N LYS A 166 -10.19 30.98 15.41
CA LYS A 166 -11.35 30.29 14.83
C LYS A 166 -12.54 30.16 15.79
N GLY A 167 -12.39 30.58 17.04
CA GLY A 167 -13.42 30.40 18.06
C GLY A 167 -13.70 28.95 18.45
N LEU A 168 -12.74 28.03 18.16
CA LEU A 168 -12.88 26.59 18.46
C LEU A 168 -12.56 26.27 19.90
N ALA A 169 -11.80 27.12 20.55
CA ALA A 169 -11.44 27.01 21.96
C ALA A 169 -11.45 28.36 22.65
N GLN A 170 -11.47 28.31 23.96
CA GLN A 170 -11.27 29.47 24.83
C GLN A 170 -10.10 29.19 25.79
N GLY A 171 -9.42 30.22 26.24
CA GLY A 171 -8.41 30.08 27.28
C GLY A 171 -9.03 29.76 28.63
N LYS A 172 -8.26 29.20 29.55
CA LYS A 172 -8.69 28.97 30.94
C LYS A 172 -8.76 30.28 31.74
N THR A 173 -7.82 31.19 31.49
CA THR A 173 -7.75 32.47 32.19
C THR A 173 -7.95 33.66 31.24
N SER A 174 -7.51 33.54 30.00
CA SER A 174 -7.69 34.57 28.95
C SER A 174 -7.60 33.89 27.58
N ALA A 175 -8.16 34.56 26.54
CA ALA A 175 -8.11 34.07 25.15
C ALA A 175 -6.73 34.38 24.50
N THR A 176 -5.65 33.96 25.16
CA THR A 176 -4.26 34.11 24.69
C THR A 176 -3.54 32.76 24.75
N VAL A 177 -2.37 32.64 24.12
CA VAL A 177 -1.55 31.43 24.16
C VAL A 177 -1.16 31.09 25.61
N GLU A 178 -0.78 32.10 26.40
CA GLU A 178 -0.40 31.96 27.79
C GLU A 178 -1.59 31.57 28.66
N GLY A 179 -2.76 32.19 28.42
CA GLY A 179 -4.00 31.91 29.16
C GLY A 179 -4.69 30.61 28.76
N PHE A 180 -4.21 29.91 27.74
CA PHE A 180 -4.79 28.66 27.27
C PHE A 180 -4.59 27.48 28.22
N GLY A 181 -3.52 27.48 29.00
CA GLY A 181 -3.18 26.39 29.92
C GLY A 181 -2.64 25.15 29.13
N ALA A 182 -1.65 25.36 28.26
CA ALA A 182 -1.14 24.33 27.33
C ALA A 182 -0.61 23.07 28.04
N SER A 183 -0.07 23.18 29.25
CA SER A 183 0.45 22.07 30.05
C SER A 183 -0.62 21.33 30.87
N ASP A 184 -1.82 21.90 30.98
CA ASP A 184 -2.90 21.27 31.75
C ASP A 184 -3.47 20.09 31.00
N THR A 185 -3.89 19.06 31.73
CA THR A 185 -4.57 17.89 31.10
C THR A 185 -6.01 18.24 30.73
N VAL A 186 -6.54 17.51 29.76
CA VAL A 186 -7.92 17.66 29.24
C VAL A 186 -8.83 16.65 29.92
N THR A 187 -9.98 17.10 30.43
CA THR A 187 -11.02 16.23 30.97
C THR A 187 -11.91 15.69 29.84
N ARG A 188 -12.69 14.64 30.13
CA ARG A 188 -13.66 14.06 29.16
C ARG A 188 -14.69 15.08 28.68
N ALA A 189 -15.21 15.93 29.59
CA ALA A 189 -16.13 17.02 29.23
C ALA A 189 -15.46 18.07 28.32
N GLU A 190 -14.24 18.49 28.66
CA GLU A 190 -13.47 19.43 27.83
C GLU A 190 -13.17 18.83 26.43
N ALA A 191 -12.82 17.54 26.37
CA ALA A 191 -12.52 16.85 25.12
C ALA A 191 -13.75 16.85 24.16
N VAL A 192 -14.91 16.43 24.64
CA VAL A 192 -16.13 16.41 23.81
C VAL A 192 -16.58 17.83 23.44
N GLN A 193 -16.38 18.85 24.31
CA GLN A 193 -16.69 20.23 23.98
C GLN A 193 -15.78 20.78 22.87
N LEU A 194 -14.47 20.53 22.94
CA LEU A 194 -13.52 20.93 21.90
C LEU A 194 -13.86 20.26 20.55
N ILE A 195 -14.11 18.97 20.56
CA ILE A 195 -14.49 18.21 19.36
C ILE A 195 -15.81 18.74 18.78
N ARG A 196 -16.83 19.01 19.61
CA ARG A 196 -18.09 19.61 19.19
C ARG A 196 -17.90 20.95 18.50
N ASN A 197 -17.01 21.81 19.04
CA ASN A 197 -16.69 23.10 18.44
C ASN A 197 -16.05 22.92 17.05
N VAL A 198 -15.14 21.96 16.88
CA VAL A 198 -14.51 21.64 15.60
C VAL A 198 -15.55 21.20 14.56
N ILE A 199 -16.45 20.30 14.94
CA ILE A 199 -17.51 19.80 14.03
C ILE A 199 -18.52 20.92 13.70
N ASN A 200 -18.92 21.73 14.68
CA ASN A 200 -19.81 22.89 14.47
C ASN A 200 -19.16 23.97 13.61
N GLY A 201 -17.83 24.10 13.65
CA GLY A 201 -17.04 24.96 12.77
C GLY A 201 -16.98 24.46 11.33
N LYS A 202 -17.60 23.32 11.01
CA LYS A 202 -17.64 22.67 9.67
C LYS A 202 -16.24 22.44 9.10
N LEU A 203 -15.28 22.16 9.96
CA LEU A 203 -13.93 21.79 9.52
C LEU A 203 -13.92 20.37 8.96
N THR A 204 -13.07 20.14 7.96
CA THR A 204 -12.95 18.84 7.29
C THR A 204 -11.66 18.13 7.72
N LEU A 205 -11.75 16.84 7.97
CA LEU A 205 -10.58 16.01 8.22
C LEU A 205 -9.75 15.88 6.95
N THR A 206 -8.58 16.48 6.92
CA THR A 206 -7.65 16.42 5.79
C THR A 206 -6.31 15.79 6.17
N GLY A 207 -5.94 15.85 7.46
CA GLY A 207 -4.60 15.55 7.91
C GLY A 207 -3.58 16.56 7.41
N LEU A 208 -2.33 16.40 7.80
CA LEU A 208 -1.25 17.24 7.27
C LEU A 208 -0.98 16.92 5.80
N PRO A 209 -0.64 17.94 4.98
CA PRO A 209 -0.30 17.71 3.59
C PRO A 209 0.83 16.71 3.47
N ALA A 210 0.80 15.90 2.42
CA ALA A 210 1.91 15.05 2.11
C ALA A 210 3.17 15.91 1.94
N PRO A 211 4.32 15.53 2.52
CA PRO A 211 5.57 16.18 2.18
C PRO A 211 5.73 16.11 0.66
N SER A 212 6.36 17.15 0.08
CA SER A 212 6.69 17.13 -1.34
C SER A 212 7.45 15.85 -1.66
N ARG A 213 6.84 14.95 -2.43
CA ARG A 213 7.45 13.70 -2.84
C ARG A 213 8.30 13.90 -4.09
N ALA A 214 9.41 13.17 -4.17
CA ALA A 214 10.28 13.22 -5.33
C ALA A 214 9.57 12.83 -6.62
N PHE A 215 8.60 11.92 -6.56
CA PHE A 215 7.96 11.38 -7.74
C PHE A 215 6.44 11.35 -7.61
N THR A 216 5.77 11.55 -8.74
CA THR A 216 4.34 11.33 -8.90
C THR A 216 4.07 10.47 -10.14
N VAL A 217 3.02 9.65 -10.10
CA VAL A 217 2.47 8.94 -11.25
C VAL A 217 1.09 9.51 -11.54
N ARG A 218 0.90 10.12 -12.71
CA ARG A 218 -0.34 10.82 -13.10
C ARG A 218 -0.81 11.84 -12.04
N GLY A 219 0.16 12.53 -11.40
CA GLY A 219 -0.11 13.50 -10.33
C GLY A 219 -0.51 12.90 -8.99
N VAL A 220 -0.42 11.57 -8.82
CA VAL A 220 -0.63 10.86 -7.55
C VAL A 220 0.70 10.60 -6.87
N SER A 221 0.76 10.85 -5.56
CA SER A 221 1.92 10.61 -4.70
C SER A 221 1.67 9.52 -3.67
N LEU A 222 2.74 8.89 -3.16
CA LEU A 222 2.64 8.06 -1.96
C LEU A 222 2.07 8.88 -0.79
N GLY A 223 1.10 8.30 -0.10
CA GLY A 223 0.38 8.90 1.02
C GLY A 223 -0.79 9.81 0.62
N ASP A 224 -1.12 9.95 -0.67
CA ASP A 224 -2.38 10.55 -1.10
C ASP A 224 -3.56 9.69 -0.62
N SER A 225 -4.70 10.33 -0.33
CA SER A 225 -5.91 9.57 0.02
C SER A 225 -6.54 8.92 -1.23
N GLU A 226 -7.24 7.80 -1.04
CA GLU A 226 -8.04 7.16 -2.10
C GLU A 226 -9.00 8.16 -2.77
N GLN A 227 -9.62 9.04 -1.98
CA GLN A 227 -10.48 10.08 -2.51
C GLN A 227 -9.74 11.04 -3.45
N SER A 228 -8.50 11.43 -3.11
CA SER A 228 -7.64 12.24 -3.98
C SER A 228 -7.32 11.51 -5.28
N VAL A 229 -7.02 10.21 -5.21
CA VAL A 229 -6.79 9.36 -6.40
C VAL A 229 -8.00 9.36 -7.31
N ARG A 230 -9.20 9.08 -6.77
CA ARG A 230 -10.46 9.09 -7.53
C ARG A 230 -10.78 10.46 -8.12
N SER A 231 -10.48 11.54 -7.40
CA SER A 231 -10.68 12.91 -7.91
C SER A 231 -9.75 13.25 -9.07
N LYS A 232 -8.51 12.71 -9.08
CA LYS A 232 -7.51 12.97 -10.13
C LYS A 232 -7.66 12.03 -11.33
N LEU A 233 -7.96 10.76 -11.11
CA LEU A 233 -7.89 9.70 -12.12
C LEU A 233 -9.24 9.07 -12.47
N GLY A 234 -10.29 9.35 -11.71
CA GLY A 234 -11.59 8.66 -11.82
C GLY A 234 -11.57 7.28 -11.15
N GLU A 235 -12.56 6.45 -11.49
CA GLU A 235 -12.62 5.07 -11.02
C GLU A 235 -11.58 4.21 -11.75
N PRO A 236 -10.91 3.29 -11.04
CA PRO A 236 -10.02 2.34 -11.69
C PRO A 236 -10.82 1.37 -12.57
N ALA A 237 -10.23 0.90 -13.66
CA ALA A 237 -10.83 -0.12 -14.52
C ALA A 237 -10.97 -1.46 -13.79
N ARG A 238 -10.05 -1.72 -12.85
CA ARG A 238 -9.97 -2.98 -12.10
C ARG A 238 -9.24 -2.74 -10.77
N LYS A 239 -9.52 -3.58 -9.78
CA LYS A 239 -8.75 -3.68 -8.53
C LYS A 239 -8.15 -5.07 -8.45
N ASP A 240 -6.84 -5.14 -8.33
CA ASP A 240 -6.08 -6.38 -8.33
C ASP A 240 -5.40 -6.61 -6.97
N ALA A 241 -5.33 -7.86 -6.54
CA ALA A 241 -4.53 -8.25 -5.38
C ALA A 241 -3.04 -8.02 -5.67
N SER A 242 -2.28 -7.63 -4.65
CA SER A 242 -0.82 -7.52 -4.72
C SER A 242 -0.13 -8.53 -3.81
N GLU A 243 1.13 -8.82 -4.09
CA GLU A 243 2.01 -9.62 -3.22
C GLU A 243 2.33 -8.93 -1.88
N TYR A 244 1.94 -7.66 -1.75
CA TYR A 244 2.11 -6.85 -0.53
C TYR A 244 0.88 -6.88 0.38
N GLY A 245 -0.26 -7.44 -0.07
CA GLY A 245 -1.51 -7.46 0.66
C GLY A 245 -2.32 -6.16 0.61
N PHE A 246 -1.95 -5.21 -0.25
CA PHE A 246 -2.79 -4.08 -0.65
C PHE A 246 -3.44 -4.34 -2.01
N GLU A 247 -4.39 -3.50 -2.43
CA GLU A 247 -5.01 -3.57 -3.75
C GLU A 247 -4.32 -2.59 -4.72
N TRP A 248 -3.93 -3.10 -5.91
CA TRP A 248 -3.58 -2.26 -7.04
C TRP A 248 -4.85 -1.75 -7.73
N TYR A 249 -5.04 -0.44 -7.81
CA TYR A 249 -6.04 0.23 -8.64
C TYR A 249 -5.47 0.43 -10.03
N ILE A 250 -6.03 -0.26 -11.02
CA ILE A 250 -5.50 -0.33 -12.38
C ILE A 250 -6.17 0.70 -13.27
N TYR A 251 -5.34 1.52 -13.92
CA TYR A 251 -5.74 2.55 -14.90
C TYR A 251 -5.13 2.21 -16.25
N ASN A 252 -5.85 1.41 -17.07
CA ASN A 252 -5.40 0.86 -18.35
C ASN A 252 -6.34 1.20 -19.53
N GLN A 253 -7.27 2.15 -19.38
CA GLN A 253 -8.16 2.60 -20.46
C GLN A 253 -7.37 3.21 -21.63
N ASP A 254 -6.22 3.80 -21.34
CA ASP A 254 -5.22 4.27 -22.29
C ASP A 254 -3.85 3.77 -21.85
N TYR A 255 -3.29 2.82 -22.56
CA TYR A 255 -2.00 2.24 -22.24
C TYR A 255 -0.83 3.23 -22.35
N SER A 256 -0.98 4.33 -23.10
CA SER A 256 0.02 5.40 -23.12
C SER A 256 0.11 6.17 -21.79
N GLN A 257 -0.93 6.02 -20.94
CA GLN A 257 -1.07 6.61 -19.60
C GLN A 257 -1.24 5.52 -18.53
N TYR A 258 -0.82 4.29 -18.82
CA TYR A 258 -0.94 3.17 -17.88
C TYR A 258 -0.38 3.50 -16.52
N ALA A 259 -1.12 3.15 -15.47
CA ALA A 259 -0.69 3.32 -14.10
C ALA A 259 -1.33 2.27 -13.17
N GLN A 260 -0.58 1.88 -12.15
CA GLN A 260 -1.07 1.10 -11.01
C GLN A 260 -0.88 1.95 -9.75
N ILE A 261 -1.94 2.12 -8.98
CA ILE A 261 -1.95 2.87 -7.72
C ILE A 261 -2.28 1.89 -6.59
N GLY A 262 -1.30 1.56 -5.77
CA GLY A 262 -1.45 0.66 -4.63
C GLY A 262 -2.14 1.36 -3.47
N VAL A 263 -3.30 0.86 -3.06
CA VAL A 263 -4.09 1.46 -1.98
C VAL A 263 -4.23 0.48 -0.82
N LYS A 264 -3.91 0.94 0.38
CA LYS A 264 -4.11 0.23 1.64
C LYS A 264 -4.75 1.18 2.66
N ASP A 265 -5.80 0.72 3.33
CA ASP A 265 -6.49 1.48 4.38
C ASP A 265 -6.90 2.90 3.95
N GLY A 266 -7.24 3.09 2.65
CA GLY A 266 -7.67 4.36 2.08
C GLY A 266 -6.54 5.32 1.67
N PHE A 267 -5.27 4.86 1.66
CA PHE A 267 -4.11 5.68 1.28
C PHE A 267 -3.20 4.99 0.26
N VAL A 268 -2.50 5.78 -0.54
CA VAL A 268 -1.55 5.30 -1.55
C VAL A 268 -0.27 4.84 -0.86
N VAL A 269 0.05 3.56 -1.01
CA VAL A 269 1.25 2.90 -0.49
C VAL A 269 2.15 2.34 -1.59
N GLY A 270 1.67 2.33 -2.83
CA GLY A 270 2.42 1.86 -3.99
C GLY A 270 2.07 2.67 -5.25
N LEU A 271 3.02 2.84 -6.13
CA LEU A 271 2.86 3.44 -7.45
C LEU A 271 3.68 2.65 -8.46
N TYR A 272 3.15 2.40 -9.63
CA TYR A 272 3.89 1.84 -10.75
C TYR A 272 3.42 2.40 -12.08
N THR A 273 4.35 2.62 -13.00
CA THR A 273 4.06 2.83 -14.42
C THR A 273 5.26 2.48 -15.30
N ASN A 274 5.00 1.88 -16.46
CA ASN A 274 5.93 1.76 -17.57
C ASN A 274 5.56 2.67 -18.76
N SER A 275 4.62 3.62 -18.54
CA SER A 275 4.33 4.71 -19.46
C SER A 275 5.18 5.95 -19.15
N ALA A 276 5.07 7.00 -19.96
CA ALA A 276 5.72 8.29 -19.68
C ALA A 276 4.98 9.15 -18.66
N ALA A 277 3.91 8.65 -18.03
CA ALA A 277 2.98 9.40 -17.21
C ALA A 277 3.45 9.58 -15.74
N TRP A 278 4.72 9.92 -15.54
CA TRP A 278 5.27 10.22 -14.22
C TRP A 278 6.21 11.45 -14.26
N THR A 279 6.40 12.08 -13.12
CA THR A 279 7.24 13.27 -12.99
C THR A 279 8.11 13.18 -11.75
N SER A 280 9.27 13.86 -11.79
CA SER A 280 10.16 14.06 -10.66
C SER A 280 10.19 15.52 -10.26
N ALA A 281 10.08 15.78 -8.95
CA ALA A 281 10.32 17.09 -8.36
C ALA A 281 11.79 17.25 -7.89
N LYS A 282 12.54 16.15 -7.81
CA LYS A 282 13.96 16.10 -7.44
C LYS A 282 14.77 15.62 -8.62
N ALA A 283 15.82 16.35 -8.95
CA ALA A 283 16.68 16.10 -10.09
C ALA A 283 15.93 16.09 -11.45
N GLU A 284 16.65 16.22 -12.53
CA GLU A 284 16.08 16.13 -13.88
C GLU A 284 15.94 14.66 -14.33
N ILE A 285 15.27 13.83 -13.52
CA ILE A 285 15.02 12.43 -13.79
C ILE A 285 13.59 12.25 -14.30
N GLY A 286 13.43 11.55 -15.39
CA GLY A 286 12.15 11.34 -16.05
C GLY A 286 12.26 10.43 -17.26
N PRO A 287 11.17 10.25 -18.01
CA PRO A 287 11.19 9.51 -19.27
C PRO A 287 12.28 10.04 -20.21
N GLY A 288 13.03 9.13 -20.86
CA GLY A 288 14.13 9.45 -21.75
C GLY A 288 15.51 9.61 -21.08
N LYS A 289 15.57 9.54 -19.75
CA LYS A 289 16.84 9.45 -18.99
C LYS A 289 17.31 8.01 -18.90
N THR A 290 18.57 7.82 -18.49
CA THR A 290 19.25 6.52 -18.45
C THR A 290 19.62 6.09 -17.02
N ALA A 291 20.05 4.85 -16.84
CA ALA A 291 20.60 4.34 -15.59
C ALA A 291 21.77 5.19 -15.07
N GLN A 292 22.59 5.75 -15.98
CA GLN A 292 23.69 6.63 -15.61
C GLN A 292 23.19 7.96 -15.05
N ASP A 293 22.12 8.54 -15.61
CA ASP A 293 21.50 9.76 -15.10
C ASP A 293 20.94 9.54 -13.70
N VAL A 294 20.27 8.39 -13.46
CA VAL A 294 19.74 8.01 -12.14
C VAL A 294 20.88 7.85 -11.12
N THR A 295 21.96 7.14 -11.49
CA THR A 295 23.12 6.97 -10.63
C THR A 295 23.80 8.31 -10.32
N LYS A 296 23.85 9.22 -11.27
CA LYS A 296 24.39 10.57 -11.06
C LYS A 296 23.52 11.37 -10.08
N ALA A 297 22.19 11.22 -10.15
CA ALA A 297 21.25 11.97 -9.31
C ALA A 297 21.13 11.43 -7.87
N PHE A 298 21.14 10.10 -7.70
CA PHE A 298 20.82 9.45 -6.43
C PHE A 298 21.94 8.57 -5.87
N GLY A 299 23.10 8.51 -6.53
CA GLY A 299 24.19 7.64 -6.14
C GLY A 299 24.04 6.21 -6.64
N LYS A 300 24.74 5.26 -6.01
CA LYS A 300 24.62 3.84 -6.37
C LYS A 300 23.32 3.25 -5.86
N PRO A 301 22.69 2.33 -6.61
CA PRO A 301 21.54 1.60 -6.12
C PRO A 301 21.89 0.74 -4.92
N LEU A 302 20.89 0.38 -4.13
CA LEU A 302 21.02 -0.53 -3.00
C LEU A 302 21.46 -1.91 -3.48
N GLU A 303 22.31 -2.58 -2.70
CA GLU A 303 22.72 -3.97 -2.93
C GLU A 303 21.82 -4.96 -2.19
N SER A 304 21.03 -4.49 -1.22
CA SER A 304 20.12 -5.31 -0.42
C SER A 304 19.08 -4.47 0.30
N ILE A 305 17.96 -5.11 0.65
CA ILE A 305 16.95 -4.59 1.57
C ILE A 305 16.93 -5.50 2.80
N THR A 306 16.91 -4.91 4.00
CA THR A 306 16.76 -5.67 5.24
C THR A 306 15.32 -5.53 5.75
N LYS A 307 14.63 -6.67 5.94
CA LYS A 307 13.26 -6.74 6.47
C LYS A 307 13.29 -7.58 7.73
N ALA A 308 12.91 -6.99 8.86
CA ALA A 308 13.07 -7.60 10.17
C ALA A 308 14.49 -8.15 10.37
N PHE A 309 14.68 -9.46 10.39
CA PHE A 309 15.99 -10.11 10.59
C PHE A 309 16.57 -10.73 9.31
N THR A 310 15.94 -10.52 8.14
CA THR A 310 16.34 -11.11 6.86
C THR A 310 16.89 -10.07 5.92
N ARG A 311 18.09 -10.30 5.38
CA ARG A 311 18.69 -9.47 4.34
C ARG A 311 18.40 -10.08 2.97
N TYR A 312 17.66 -9.35 2.15
CA TYR A 312 17.35 -9.71 0.76
C TYR A 312 18.38 -9.06 -0.16
N ILE A 313 19.16 -9.89 -0.84
CA ILE A 313 20.18 -9.43 -1.79
C ILE A 313 19.51 -9.09 -3.11
N LEU A 314 19.81 -7.92 -3.65
CA LEU A 314 19.36 -7.47 -4.97
C LEU A 314 20.36 -7.94 -6.02
N ASN A 315 19.88 -8.62 -7.06
CA ASN A 315 20.75 -9.18 -8.10
C ASN A 315 21.12 -8.11 -9.13
N ASN A 316 22.42 -7.98 -9.40
CA ASN A 316 22.96 -7.08 -10.44
C ASN A 316 22.39 -5.64 -10.39
N PRO A 317 22.40 -4.97 -9.23
CA PRO A 317 21.79 -3.66 -9.09
C PRO A 317 22.38 -2.65 -10.08
N GLY A 318 21.51 -1.91 -10.77
CA GLY A 318 21.86 -0.90 -11.75
C GLY A 318 22.03 -1.40 -13.18
N LYS A 319 21.81 -2.70 -13.47
CA LYS A 319 21.90 -3.26 -14.83
C LYS A 319 20.53 -3.23 -15.53
N GLU A 320 19.57 -4.02 -15.06
CA GLU A 320 18.19 -4.06 -15.60
C GLU A 320 17.22 -3.27 -14.72
N ASP A 321 17.57 -3.10 -13.46
CA ASP A 321 16.88 -2.25 -12.48
C ASP A 321 17.85 -1.66 -11.47
N GLY A 322 17.38 -0.67 -10.71
CA GLY A 322 18.10 -0.11 -9.56
C GLY A 322 17.12 0.35 -8.49
N VAL A 323 17.32 -0.15 -7.27
CA VAL A 323 16.50 0.19 -6.10
C VAL A 323 17.18 1.29 -5.29
N TYR A 324 16.44 2.30 -4.91
CA TYR A 324 16.91 3.45 -4.13
C TYR A 324 15.96 3.72 -2.96
N GLU A 325 16.49 4.14 -1.82
CA GLU A 325 15.66 4.65 -0.73
C GLU A 325 15.51 6.18 -0.87
N ILE A 326 14.30 6.65 -1.18
CA ILE A 326 14.00 8.06 -1.43
C ILE A 326 12.65 8.40 -0.76
N ASP A 327 12.59 9.46 0.05
CA ASP A 327 11.37 9.99 0.69
C ASP A 327 10.54 8.92 1.42
N ASP A 328 11.16 8.11 2.28
CA ASP A 328 10.53 7.00 3.00
C ASP A 328 9.86 5.96 2.09
N SER A 329 10.46 5.73 0.92
CA SER A 329 10.01 4.70 -0.03
C SER A 329 11.19 3.99 -0.68
N TYR A 330 10.97 2.77 -1.10
CA TYR A 330 11.84 2.09 -2.05
C TYR A 330 11.36 2.43 -3.46
N VAL A 331 12.23 3.09 -4.21
CA VAL A 331 12.01 3.48 -5.60
C VAL A 331 12.83 2.56 -6.49
N THR A 332 12.17 1.77 -7.32
CA THR A 332 12.80 0.91 -8.31
C THR A 332 12.68 1.56 -9.69
N PHE A 333 13.80 1.85 -10.30
CA PHE A 333 13.87 2.23 -11.70
C PHE A 333 14.19 1.00 -12.53
N TYR A 334 13.37 0.69 -13.51
CA TYR A 334 13.59 -0.37 -14.49
C TYR A 334 14.18 0.24 -15.77
N TYR A 335 15.15 -0.44 -16.35
CA TYR A 335 15.89 0.03 -17.52
C TYR A 335 15.68 -0.90 -18.72
N ASP A 336 15.62 -0.32 -19.91
CA ASP A 336 15.66 -1.07 -21.16
C ASP A 336 17.12 -1.17 -21.63
N THR A 337 17.73 -2.34 -21.47
CA THR A 337 19.15 -2.58 -21.83
C THR A 337 19.39 -2.58 -23.34
N HIS A 338 18.35 -2.76 -24.16
CA HIS A 338 18.42 -2.64 -25.62
C HIS A 338 18.40 -1.19 -26.10
N GLU A 339 17.94 -0.25 -25.24
CA GLU A 339 17.82 1.17 -25.54
C GLU A 339 18.78 2.00 -24.68
N ASN A 340 20.06 1.62 -24.62
CA ASN A 340 21.11 2.31 -23.86
C ASN A 340 20.76 2.46 -22.37
N SER A 341 20.14 1.45 -21.78
CA SER A 341 19.65 1.48 -20.38
C SER A 341 18.74 2.68 -20.08
N ALA A 342 17.89 3.05 -21.05
CA ALA A 342 16.89 4.08 -20.87
C ALA A 342 15.87 3.67 -19.78
N LEU A 343 15.31 4.67 -19.09
CA LEU A 343 14.26 4.45 -18.09
C LEU A 343 12.99 3.87 -18.76
N GLU A 344 12.69 2.63 -18.46
CA GLU A 344 11.51 1.92 -18.95
C GLU A 344 10.31 2.07 -18.02
N ALA A 345 10.53 1.89 -16.72
CA ALA A 345 9.45 1.98 -15.73
C ALA A 345 9.95 2.55 -14.41
N ILE A 346 9.01 2.97 -13.59
CA ILE A 346 9.24 3.35 -12.20
C ILE A 346 8.23 2.66 -11.29
N GLN A 347 8.72 2.13 -10.16
CA GLN A 347 7.90 1.60 -9.07
C GLN A 347 8.28 2.32 -7.78
N LEU A 348 7.31 2.69 -6.99
CA LEU A 348 7.49 3.21 -5.63
C LEU A 348 6.67 2.35 -4.67
N ILE A 349 7.30 1.86 -3.62
CA ILE A 349 6.61 1.20 -2.51
C ILE A 349 6.97 1.93 -1.22
N ALA A 350 5.98 2.32 -0.43
CA ALA A 350 6.22 2.92 0.87
C ALA A 350 7.12 2.01 1.72
N LYS A 351 8.14 2.57 2.37
CA LYS A 351 9.16 1.80 3.10
C LYS A 351 8.54 0.83 4.10
N GLU A 352 7.59 1.29 4.90
CA GLU A 352 6.86 0.46 5.86
C GLU A 352 6.12 -0.71 5.19
N THR A 353 5.53 -0.48 4.01
CA THR A 353 4.82 -1.52 3.26
C THR A 353 5.78 -2.59 2.72
N GLU A 354 6.93 -2.18 2.18
CA GLU A 354 7.97 -3.11 1.71
C GLU A 354 8.56 -3.91 2.87
N GLU A 355 8.86 -3.25 4.00
CA GLU A 355 9.47 -3.90 5.17
C GLU A 355 8.51 -4.83 5.91
N ALA A 356 7.21 -4.57 5.86
CA ALA A 356 6.17 -5.44 6.43
C ALA A 356 5.98 -6.74 5.64
N LYS A 357 6.40 -6.79 4.38
CA LYS A 357 6.34 -8.00 3.55
C LYS A 357 7.45 -8.97 3.95
N THR A 358 7.09 -10.05 4.63
CA THR A 358 8.04 -11.04 5.17
C THR A 358 8.37 -12.17 4.19
N ASP A 359 7.53 -12.39 3.17
CA ASP A 359 7.76 -13.40 2.11
C ASP A 359 8.20 -12.70 0.81
N TYR A 360 9.08 -13.37 0.06
CA TYR A 360 9.58 -12.86 -1.22
C TYR A 360 8.50 -12.88 -2.30
N TYR A 361 7.63 -13.91 -2.33
CA TYR A 361 6.65 -14.13 -3.39
C TYR A 361 5.22 -13.65 -3.04
N GLY A 362 4.94 -13.27 -1.81
CA GLY A 362 3.59 -13.07 -1.31
C GLY A 362 2.85 -14.40 -1.08
N THR A 363 1.63 -14.32 -0.54
CA THR A 363 0.81 -15.51 -0.23
C THR A 363 0.04 -15.95 -1.48
N PRO A 364 0.25 -17.17 -2.01
CA PRO A 364 -0.46 -17.69 -3.16
C PRO A 364 -1.98 -17.71 -2.95
N SER A 365 -2.72 -17.23 -3.94
CA SER A 365 -4.19 -17.30 -3.99
C SER A 365 -4.66 -17.19 -5.44
N ASP A 366 -5.92 -17.59 -5.71
CA ASP A 366 -6.50 -17.42 -7.05
C ASP A 366 -6.65 -15.94 -7.42
N ALA A 367 -6.93 -15.07 -6.44
CA ALA A 367 -6.99 -13.63 -6.65
C ALA A 367 -5.64 -13.07 -7.10
N LEU A 368 -4.54 -13.43 -6.42
CA LEU A 368 -3.20 -13.00 -6.77
C LEU A 368 -2.75 -13.58 -8.12
N ARG A 369 -3.09 -14.85 -8.39
CA ARG A 369 -2.82 -15.48 -9.69
C ARG A 369 -3.47 -14.71 -10.84
N THR A 370 -4.78 -14.46 -10.72
CA THR A 370 -5.53 -13.72 -11.75
C THR A 370 -5.01 -12.28 -11.89
N ALA A 371 -4.63 -11.64 -10.78
CA ALA A 371 -4.01 -10.33 -10.79
C ALA A 371 -2.72 -10.34 -11.62
N PHE A 372 -1.80 -11.29 -11.37
CA PHE A 372 -0.55 -11.39 -12.11
C PHE A 372 -0.76 -11.68 -13.61
N GLU A 373 -1.74 -12.53 -13.98
CA GLU A 373 -2.09 -12.79 -15.38
C GLU A 373 -2.52 -11.51 -16.11
N LYS A 374 -3.42 -10.75 -15.50
CA LYS A 374 -3.92 -9.48 -16.06
C LYS A 374 -2.87 -8.38 -16.05
N GLU A 375 -2.04 -8.33 -15.02
CA GLU A 375 -0.95 -7.38 -14.91
C GLU A 375 0.11 -7.62 -16.00
N VAL A 376 0.55 -8.87 -16.22
CA VAL A 376 1.49 -9.22 -17.31
C VAL A 376 0.93 -8.78 -18.67
N PHE A 377 -0.37 -8.96 -18.91
CA PHE A 377 -1.02 -8.51 -20.14
C PHE A 377 -1.00 -6.98 -20.28
N ASP A 378 -1.35 -6.25 -19.22
CA ASP A 378 -1.38 -4.79 -19.22
C ASP A 378 0.03 -4.21 -19.41
N LEU A 379 1.04 -4.77 -18.73
CA LEU A 379 2.45 -4.39 -18.87
C LEU A 379 2.96 -4.54 -20.31
N ALA A 380 2.63 -5.66 -20.98
CA ALA A 380 2.96 -5.89 -22.38
C ALA A 380 2.31 -4.82 -23.28
N ASN A 381 1.04 -4.51 -23.05
CA ASN A 381 0.32 -3.51 -23.83
C ASN A 381 0.82 -2.09 -23.59
N ALA A 382 1.19 -1.74 -22.36
CA ALA A 382 1.79 -0.44 -22.05
C ALA A 382 3.18 -0.29 -22.70
N ALA A 383 4.01 -1.34 -22.68
CA ALA A 383 5.31 -1.35 -23.36
C ALA A 383 5.15 -1.19 -24.89
N ARG A 384 4.11 -1.79 -25.49
CA ARG A 384 3.75 -1.64 -26.90
C ARG A 384 3.27 -0.21 -27.21
N ALA A 385 2.35 0.32 -26.40
CA ALA A 385 1.82 1.67 -26.57
C ALA A 385 2.93 2.74 -26.50
N LYS A 386 3.88 2.59 -25.56
CA LYS A 386 5.07 3.44 -25.45
C LYS A 386 5.89 3.49 -26.73
N ARG A 387 5.86 2.41 -27.54
CA ARG A 387 6.58 2.25 -28.81
C ARG A 387 5.69 2.45 -30.05
N GLY A 388 4.47 2.98 -29.87
CA GLY A 388 3.53 3.22 -30.96
C GLY A 388 2.94 1.96 -31.59
N LEU A 389 3.10 0.78 -30.95
CA LEU A 389 2.56 -0.48 -31.42
C LEU A 389 1.11 -0.66 -30.96
N LYS A 390 0.33 -1.38 -31.75
CA LYS A 390 -1.06 -1.73 -31.36
C LYS A 390 -1.06 -2.68 -30.17
N PRO A 391 -1.96 -2.45 -29.18
CA PRO A 391 -2.09 -3.36 -28.05
C PRO A 391 -2.63 -4.73 -28.50
N PHE A 392 -2.20 -5.78 -27.79
CA PHE A 392 -2.79 -7.12 -27.90
C PHE A 392 -4.23 -7.12 -27.42
N GLN A 393 -5.04 -8.01 -27.99
CA GLN A 393 -6.33 -8.39 -27.46
C GLN A 393 -6.14 -9.60 -26.53
N TRP A 394 -6.81 -9.57 -25.37
CA TRP A 394 -6.84 -10.72 -24.46
C TRP A 394 -7.57 -11.89 -25.12
N ASP A 395 -7.06 -13.10 -24.90
CA ASP A 395 -7.67 -14.33 -25.40
C ASP A 395 -7.75 -15.39 -24.30
N ASP A 396 -8.98 -15.77 -23.92
CA ASP A 396 -9.22 -16.71 -22.82
C ASP A 396 -8.73 -18.13 -23.16
N THR A 397 -8.81 -18.55 -24.43
CA THR A 397 -8.30 -19.87 -24.85
C THR A 397 -6.79 -19.92 -24.70
N MET A 398 -6.10 -18.86 -25.13
CA MET A 398 -4.65 -18.76 -24.96
C MET A 398 -4.25 -18.68 -23.49
N ALA A 399 -5.02 -17.98 -22.65
CA ALA A 399 -4.78 -17.93 -21.22
C ALA A 399 -4.92 -19.31 -20.55
N ALA A 400 -5.93 -20.09 -20.94
CA ALA A 400 -6.11 -21.45 -20.44
C ALA A 400 -4.94 -22.37 -20.86
N ILE A 401 -4.47 -22.28 -22.11
CA ILE A 401 -3.30 -23.04 -22.58
C ILE A 401 -2.03 -22.62 -21.83
N ALA A 402 -1.82 -21.31 -21.65
CA ALA A 402 -0.69 -20.76 -20.92
C ALA A 402 -0.69 -21.22 -19.45
N TYR A 403 -1.84 -21.17 -18.78
CA TYR A 403 -2.00 -21.68 -17.42
C TYR A 403 -1.67 -23.18 -17.33
N GLY A 404 -2.19 -23.98 -18.30
CA GLY A 404 -1.90 -25.41 -18.39
C GLY A 404 -0.40 -25.68 -18.49
N HIS A 405 0.34 -24.89 -19.29
CA HIS A 405 1.78 -25.06 -19.44
C HIS A 405 2.56 -24.62 -18.21
N SER A 406 2.20 -23.48 -17.59
CA SER A 406 2.78 -23.05 -16.31
C SER A 406 2.59 -24.10 -15.21
N LYS A 407 1.39 -24.70 -15.14
CA LYS A 407 1.08 -25.77 -14.20
C LYS A 407 1.87 -27.04 -14.51
N ASP A 408 1.97 -27.42 -15.76
CA ASP A 408 2.72 -28.62 -16.20
C ASP A 408 4.21 -28.52 -15.87
N MET A 409 4.83 -27.36 -16.12
CA MET A 409 6.21 -27.09 -15.72
C MET A 409 6.41 -27.24 -14.21
N ALA A 410 5.49 -26.72 -13.42
CA ALA A 410 5.56 -26.77 -11.95
C ALA A 410 5.40 -28.20 -11.41
N ASP A 411 4.37 -28.91 -11.88
CA ASP A 411 3.99 -30.23 -11.40
C ASP A 411 5.03 -31.30 -11.79
N ASN A 412 5.61 -31.19 -13.01
CA ASN A 412 6.57 -32.16 -13.55
C ASN A 412 8.04 -31.72 -13.37
N GLY A 413 8.30 -30.58 -12.73
CA GLY A 413 9.63 -30.16 -12.31
C GLY A 413 10.58 -29.83 -13.46
N TYR A 414 10.08 -29.23 -14.54
CA TYR A 414 10.89 -28.77 -15.68
C TYR A 414 10.65 -27.27 -15.98
N PHE A 415 11.53 -26.70 -16.80
CA PHE A 415 11.39 -25.34 -17.31
C PHE A 415 11.87 -25.32 -18.76
N ASP A 416 10.94 -25.48 -19.71
CA ASP A 416 11.20 -25.55 -21.15
C ASP A 416 9.90 -25.25 -21.90
N HIS A 417 10.02 -24.76 -23.14
CA HIS A 417 8.92 -24.62 -24.09
C HIS A 417 8.32 -25.95 -24.55
N LYS A 418 9.08 -27.03 -24.43
CA LYS A 418 8.68 -28.39 -24.77
C LYS A 418 8.50 -29.22 -23.49
N SER A 419 7.34 -29.85 -23.36
CA SER A 419 7.09 -30.74 -22.22
C SER A 419 7.95 -32.00 -22.28
N PRO A 420 8.17 -32.72 -21.17
CA PRO A 420 8.87 -34.02 -21.17
C PRO A 420 8.21 -35.07 -22.06
N GLN A 421 6.91 -34.94 -22.36
CA GLN A 421 6.13 -35.80 -23.24
C GLN A 421 6.27 -35.42 -24.72
N GLY A 422 6.91 -34.28 -25.00
CA GLY A 422 7.19 -33.82 -26.36
C GLY A 422 6.28 -32.71 -26.88
N ASP A 423 5.29 -32.27 -26.08
CA ASP A 423 4.36 -31.19 -26.47
C ASP A 423 5.07 -29.86 -26.56
N THR A 424 5.07 -29.24 -27.71
CA THR A 424 5.48 -27.86 -27.95
C THR A 424 4.26 -26.92 -27.91
N ILE A 425 4.47 -25.62 -28.08
CA ILE A 425 3.38 -24.64 -28.22
C ILE A 425 2.42 -25.05 -29.35
N ARG A 426 2.95 -25.60 -30.44
CA ARG A 426 2.16 -26.07 -31.60
C ARG A 426 1.17 -27.14 -31.20
N GLU A 427 1.63 -28.25 -30.58
CA GLU A 427 0.76 -29.33 -30.17
C GLU A 427 -0.28 -28.88 -29.14
N ARG A 428 0.08 -27.92 -28.26
CA ARG A 428 -0.88 -27.34 -27.29
C ARG A 428 -1.97 -26.53 -28.02
N PHE A 429 -1.62 -25.73 -29.02
CA PHE A 429 -2.59 -24.95 -29.82
C PHE A 429 -3.48 -25.85 -30.67
N GLU A 430 -2.91 -26.84 -31.35
CA GLU A 430 -3.65 -27.81 -32.18
C GLU A 430 -4.67 -28.60 -31.33
N ARG A 431 -4.27 -29.04 -30.11
CA ARG A 431 -5.16 -29.75 -29.19
C ARG A 431 -6.33 -28.87 -28.72
N ALA A 432 -6.13 -27.57 -28.63
CA ALA A 432 -7.16 -26.60 -28.27
C ALA A 432 -8.00 -26.14 -29.48
N GLY A 433 -7.71 -26.63 -30.68
CA GLY A 433 -8.43 -26.28 -31.92
C GLY A 433 -8.15 -24.86 -32.40
N VAL A 434 -6.97 -24.32 -32.09
CA VAL A 434 -6.57 -22.97 -32.49
C VAL A 434 -5.83 -22.97 -33.80
N ASP A 435 -6.45 -22.35 -34.81
CA ASP A 435 -5.83 -22.10 -36.13
C ASP A 435 -5.11 -20.73 -36.09
N TYR A 436 -3.84 -20.66 -36.43
CA TYR A 436 -3.04 -19.44 -36.34
C TYR A 436 -2.07 -19.26 -37.56
N GLU A 437 -1.77 -18.01 -37.88
CA GLU A 437 -0.72 -17.63 -38.84
C GLU A 437 0.65 -17.57 -38.18
N ILE A 438 0.71 -16.92 -36.98
CA ILE A 438 1.92 -16.71 -36.20
C ILE A 438 1.60 -17.10 -34.77
N GLY A 439 2.50 -17.85 -34.12
CA GLY A 439 2.47 -18.20 -32.73
C GLY A 439 3.83 -18.00 -32.06
N ALA A 440 3.85 -17.52 -30.83
CA ALA A 440 5.05 -17.38 -30.01
C ALA A 440 4.73 -17.59 -28.53
N GLU A 441 5.74 -17.94 -27.76
CA GLU A 441 5.60 -18.19 -26.33
C GLU A 441 6.77 -17.58 -25.56
N ASN A 442 6.47 -16.91 -24.46
CA ASN A 442 7.44 -16.55 -23.45
C ASN A 442 7.14 -17.33 -22.17
N ILE A 443 8.17 -17.83 -21.51
CA ILE A 443 8.07 -18.46 -20.21
C ILE A 443 9.02 -17.78 -19.20
N ALA A 444 8.62 -17.76 -17.94
CA ALA A 444 9.46 -17.31 -16.82
C ALA A 444 9.13 -18.13 -15.57
N ALA A 445 10.10 -18.29 -14.67
CA ALA A 445 9.90 -18.96 -13.40
C ALA A 445 10.81 -18.42 -12.32
N GLY A 446 10.27 -18.28 -11.09
CA GLY A 446 11.01 -17.79 -9.95
C GLY A 446 10.99 -16.26 -9.77
N GLN A 447 10.37 -15.52 -10.68
CA GLN A 447 10.15 -14.08 -10.50
C GLN A 447 9.05 -13.83 -9.47
N PRO A 448 9.24 -12.86 -8.54
CA PRO A 448 8.32 -12.66 -7.42
C PRO A 448 6.96 -12.08 -7.82
N ASN A 449 6.91 -11.37 -8.94
CA ASN A 449 5.69 -10.71 -9.45
C ASN A 449 5.72 -10.49 -10.96
N ALA A 450 4.61 -10.01 -11.49
CA ALA A 450 4.41 -9.75 -12.91
C ALA A 450 5.37 -8.70 -13.48
N ILE A 451 5.69 -7.65 -12.70
CA ILE A 451 6.58 -6.55 -13.11
C ILE A 451 7.99 -7.09 -13.40
N VAL A 452 8.53 -7.90 -12.48
CA VAL A 452 9.88 -8.49 -12.63
C VAL A 452 9.92 -9.49 -13.79
N ALA A 453 8.87 -10.30 -13.96
CA ALA A 453 8.77 -11.23 -15.09
C ALA A 453 8.76 -10.48 -16.43
N HIS A 454 7.92 -9.43 -16.54
CA HIS A 454 7.83 -8.59 -17.74
C HIS A 454 9.16 -7.88 -18.04
N SER A 455 9.81 -7.29 -17.03
CA SER A 455 11.12 -6.63 -17.19
C SER A 455 12.17 -7.61 -17.71
N GLY A 456 12.19 -8.84 -17.21
CA GLY A 456 13.11 -9.88 -17.67
C GLY A 456 12.88 -10.26 -19.14
N TRP A 457 11.63 -10.40 -19.58
CA TRP A 457 11.32 -10.67 -21.00
C TRP A 457 11.67 -9.49 -21.91
N LEU A 458 11.40 -8.26 -21.47
CA LEU A 458 11.71 -7.06 -22.24
C LEU A 458 13.22 -6.87 -22.45
N ASN A 459 14.03 -7.25 -21.46
CA ASN A 459 15.48 -7.18 -21.49
C ASN A 459 16.17 -8.44 -22.08
N SER A 460 15.39 -9.43 -22.49
CA SER A 460 15.92 -10.67 -23.04
C SER A 460 16.54 -10.46 -24.44
N TYR A 461 17.64 -11.17 -24.70
CA TYR A 461 18.31 -11.25 -26.00
C TYR A 461 18.02 -12.59 -26.72
N SER A 462 17.02 -13.35 -26.29
CA SER A 462 16.71 -14.69 -26.77
C SER A 462 15.27 -14.87 -27.27
N GLY A 463 14.69 -13.86 -27.92
CA GLY A 463 13.39 -13.97 -28.57
C GLY A 463 12.18 -13.50 -27.74
N HIS A 464 12.32 -13.34 -26.43
CA HIS A 464 11.20 -12.92 -25.58
C HIS A 464 10.74 -11.49 -25.87
N ARG A 465 11.70 -10.56 -26.07
CA ARG A 465 11.43 -9.17 -26.44
C ARG A 465 10.73 -9.11 -27.81
N GLU A 466 11.17 -9.91 -28.76
CA GLU A 466 10.60 -9.99 -30.10
C GLU A 466 9.15 -10.48 -30.05
N SER A 467 8.82 -11.42 -29.17
CA SER A 467 7.42 -11.85 -28.93
C SER A 467 6.56 -10.72 -28.37
N LEU A 468 7.08 -9.97 -27.37
CA LEU A 468 6.37 -8.84 -26.76
C LEU A 468 6.11 -7.68 -27.74
N LEU A 469 7.08 -7.38 -28.61
CA LEU A 469 7.05 -6.21 -29.49
C LEU A 469 6.71 -6.57 -30.95
N GLY A 470 6.48 -7.86 -31.25
CA GLY A 470 6.21 -8.38 -32.58
C GLY A 470 4.80 -8.12 -33.11
N GLU A 471 4.47 -8.75 -34.22
CA GLU A 471 3.26 -8.49 -35.03
C GLU A 471 2.04 -9.32 -34.63
N THR A 472 2.16 -10.20 -33.62
CA THR A 472 1.01 -10.95 -33.12
C THR A 472 -0.06 -10.01 -32.58
N THR A 473 -1.33 -10.46 -32.64
CA THR A 473 -2.47 -9.58 -32.34
C THR A 473 -3.19 -9.95 -31.05
N ARG A 474 -2.98 -11.14 -30.52
CA ARG A 474 -3.63 -11.64 -29.32
C ARG A 474 -2.61 -12.21 -28.34
N LEU A 475 -2.95 -12.14 -27.07
CA LEU A 475 -2.14 -12.62 -25.97
C LEU A 475 -3.03 -13.26 -24.89
N GLY A 476 -2.69 -14.47 -24.47
CA GLY A 476 -3.18 -15.08 -23.24
C GLY A 476 -2.03 -15.32 -22.27
N VAL A 477 -2.27 -15.08 -21.00
CA VAL A 477 -1.28 -15.24 -19.93
C VAL A 477 -1.80 -16.25 -18.92
N GLY A 478 -0.93 -17.16 -18.50
CA GLY A 478 -1.21 -18.11 -17.43
C GLY A 478 -0.12 -18.13 -16.38
N VAL A 479 -0.52 -18.01 -15.12
CA VAL A 479 0.38 -18.03 -13.96
C VAL A 479 0.03 -19.20 -13.06
N TYR A 480 1.03 -19.91 -12.56
CA TYR A 480 0.84 -20.98 -11.60
C TYR A 480 1.78 -20.85 -10.41
N PHE A 481 1.20 -20.90 -9.21
CA PHE A 481 1.96 -20.93 -7.95
C PHE A 481 2.19 -22.39 -7.53
N GLY A 482 3.45 -22.82 -7.45
CA GLY A 482 3.82 -24.18 -7.08
C GLY A 482 5.21 -24.54 -7.57
N GLY A 483 5.52 -25.83 -7.49
CA GLY A 483 6.79 -26.38 -7.96
C GLY A 483 8.04 -25.83 -7.27
N SER A 484 9.21 -26.22 -7.76
CA SER A 484 10.50 -25.85 -7.17
C SER A 484 10.85 -24.36 -7.35
N MET A 485 10.33 -23.71 -8.41
CA MET A 485 10.58 -22.31 -8.70
C MET A 485 9.52 -21.37 -8.11
N ARG A 486 8.52 -21.90 -7.39
CA ARG A 486 7.48 -21.15 -6.65
C ARG A 486 6.42 -20.49 -7.52
N VAL A 487 6.80 -19.81 -8.59
CA VAL A 487 5.89 -19.14 -9.53
C VAL A 487 6.36 -19.43 -10.95
N TYR A 488 5.43 -19.80 -11.82
CA TYR A 488 5.65 -20.01 -13.23
C TYR A 488 4.72 -19.15 -14.04
N TYR A 489 5.24 -18.54 -15.10
CA TYR A 489 4.52 -17.64 -16.00
C TYR A 489 4.67 -18.13 -17.42
N THR A 490 3.57 -18.10 -18.18
CA THR A 490 3.56 -18.34 -19.63
C THR A 490 2.76 -17.25 -20.32
N GLN A 491 3.31 -16.69 -21.39
CA GLN A 491 2.61 -15.82 -22.34
C GLN A 491 2.49 -16.57 -23.68
N ASN A 492 1.26 -16.76 -24.15
CA ASN A 492 0.99 -17.31 -25.49
C ASN A 492 0.49 -16.21 -26.41
N PHE A 493 1.28 -15.89 -27.42
CA PHE A 493 0.98 -14.90 -28.45
C PHE A 493 0.54 -15.58 -29.73
N TYR A 494 -0.44 -15.01 -30.42
CA TYR A 494 -0.79 -15.50 -31.75
C TYR A 494 -1.52 -14.46 -32.60
N THR A 495 -1.54 -14.71 -33.91
CA THR A 495 -2.44 -14.06 -34.86
C THR A 495 -3.35 -15.15 -35.43
N PRO A 496 -4.69 -15.03 -35.29
CA PRO A 496 -5.62 -15.99 -35.87
C PRO A 496 -5.45 -16.11 -37.37
N LEU A 497 -5.60 -17.34 -37.89
CA LEU A 497 -5.65 -17.57 -39.31
C LEU A 497 -6.85 -16.83 -39.91
N LYS A 498 -6.61 -16.00 -40.94
CA LYS A 498 -7.70 -15.36 -41.68
C LYS A 498 -8.41 -16.42 -42.50
N ARG A 499 -9.69 -16.62 -42.25
CA ARG A 499 -10.58 -17.45 -43.04
C ARG A 499 -11.18 -16.67 -44.21
#